data_16b1b4bea12a9f52c694a34803597377
#
_entry.id   16b1b4bea12a9f52c694a34803597377
#
_cell.length_a   1.000
_cell.length_b   1.000
_cell.length_c   1.000
_cell.angle_alpha   90.00
_cell.angle_beta   90.00
_cell.angle_gamma   90.00
#
_symmetry.space_group_name_H-M   'P 1'
#
loop_
_entity.id
_entity.type
_entity.pdbx_description
1 polymer ?
#
loop_
_entity_poly.entity_id
_entity_poly.type
_entity_poly.pdbx_seq_one_letter_code
_entity_poly.pdbx_strand_id
1 'polypeptide(L)'
;VLDQSPFYAEMGGQVADHGTITADGVVFTVTDVQKNKGGKFMHYGRLAQGVLHVGDTVHAAIDMERRKAIQRAHSTTHLLDAALKKVLGDHVHQAGSLVEPDRLRFDFTHFEAISPEELRQVEELVNDAVLEGYPVVTEVLPIEEAKKKGAVAMFGEKYGETVRVVEMSDFSVEFCGGTHVDNTAKAGPCLLYTSPSPRDCS
;
A
#
# COMPACT_ATOMS: atom_id res chain seq x y z
N VAL A 1 14.74 -1.04 -17.90
CA VAL A 1 14.73 0.29 -17.27
C VAL A 1 14.24 1.29 -18.28
N LEU A 2 13.31 2.16 -17.89
CA LEU A 2 12.80 3.28 -18.69
C LEU A 2 13.32 4.59 -18.09
N ASP A 3 13.32 5.66 -18.87
CA ASP A 3 13.61 7.03 -18.41
C ASP A 3 12.46 7.58 -17.56
N GLN A 4 11.22 7.20 -17.88
CA GLN A 4 10.00 7.46 -17.12
C GLN A 4 9.19 6.17 -16.97
N SER A 5 8.46 6.01 -15.86
CA SER A 5 7.65 4.80 -15.65
C SER A 5 6.38 5.12 -14.87
N PRO A 6 5.21 4.63 -15.33
CA PRO A 6 3.97 4.70 -14.57
C PRO A 6 3.85 3.58 -13.54
N PHE A 7 4.75 2.58 -13.57
CA PHE A 7 4.68 1.41 -12.74
C PHE A 7 5.11 1.71 -11.30
N TYR A 8 4.36 1.23 -10.33
CA TYR A 8 4.77 1.16 -8.94
C TYR A 8 5.73 -0.03 -8.76
N ALA A 9 6.90 0.23 -8.21
CA ALA A 9 7.82 -0.82 -7.81
C ALA A 9 7.44 -1.32 -6.41
N GLU A 10 7.60 -2.63 -6.16
CA GLU A 10 7.33 -3.22 -4.86
C GLU A 10 8.07 -2.49 -3.74
N MET A 11 7.32 -1.99 -2.76
CA MET A 11 7.84 -1.22 -1.64
C MET A 11 6.79 -1.10 -0.54
N GLY A 12 7.22 -1.03 0.72
CA GLY A 12 6.33 -0.76 1.86
C GLY A 12 5.19 -1.76 2.03
N GLY A 13 5.40 -3.02 1.66
CA GLY A 13 4.39 -4.08 1.72
C GLY A 13 3.43 -4.12 0.53
N GLN A 14 3.38 -3.09 -0.32
CA GLN A 14 2.57 -3.11 -1.54
C GLN A 14 3.33 -3.83 -2.68
N VAL A 15 2.68 -4.81 -3.31
CA VAL A 15 3.22 -5.51 -4.48
C VAL A 15 3.32 -4.59 -5.70
N ALA A 16 4.22 -4.94 -6.63
CA ALA A 16 4.43 -4.19 -7.85
C ALA A 16 3.22 -4.22 -8.81
N ASP A 17 3.18 -3.23 -9.70
CA ASP A 17 2.26 -3.25 -10.82
C ASP A 17 2.66 -4.29 -11.86
N HIS A 18 1.65 -4.77 -12.56
CA HIS A 18 1.77 -5.49 -13.82
C HIS A 18 1.32 -4.59 -14.98
N GLY A 19 1.62 -5.01 -16.20
CA GLY A 19 1.18 -4.29 -17.39
C GLY A 19 1.97 -4.65 -18.63
N THR A 20 2.09 -3.70 -19.57
CA THR A 20 2.79 -3.90 -20.83
C THR A 20 3.68 -2.72 -21.19
N ILE A 21 4.76 -3.03 -21.88
CA ILE A 21 5.61 -2.07 -22.58
C ILE A 21 5.56 -2.43 -24.06
N THR A 22 5.11 -1.50 -24.90
CA THR A 22 4.86 -1.76 -26.32
C THR A 22 5.57 -0.75 -27.21
N ALA A 23 5.93 -1.20 -28.41
CA ALA A 23 6.37 -0.38 -29.53
C ALA A 23 5.83 -0.99 -30.83
N ASP A 24 6.17 -0.43 -32.00
CA ASP A 24 5.74 -1.01 -33.27
C ASP A 24 6.26 -2.45 -33.42
N GLY A 25 5.35 -3.41 -33.52
CA GLY A 25 5.65 -4.83 -33.61
C GLY A 25 6.27 -5.46 -32.35
N VAL A 26 6.28 -4.76 -31.22
CA VAL A 26 6.91 -5.21 -29.95
C VAL A 26 5.91 -5.23 -28.81
N VAL A 27 5.89 -6.31 -28.05
CA VAL A 27 5.10 -6.46 -26.83
C VAL A 27 5.95 -7.11 -25.74
N PHE A 28 6.20 -6.38 -24.65
CA PHE A 28 6.82 -6.90 -23.44
C PHE A 28 5.80 -6.87 -22.29
N THR A 29 5.51 -8.04 -21.74
CA THR A 29 4.60 -8.18 -20.58
C THR A 29 5.40 -8.00 -19.29
N VAL A 30 5.02 -7.01 -18.47
CA VAL A 30 5.61 -6.73 -17.16
C VAL A 30 4.86 -7.52 -16.10
N THR A 31 5.58 -8.32 -15.32
CA THR A 31 5.02 -9.14 -14.23
C THR A 31 5.57 -8.77 -12.86
N ASP A 32 6.60 -7.94 -12.80
CA ASP A 32 7.17 -7.41 -11.56
C ASP A 32 7.97 -6.13 -11.82
N VAL A 33 8.05 -5.27 -10.83
CA VAL A 33 8.88 -4.05 -10.86
C VAL A 33 9.57 -3.87 -9.52
N GLN A 34 10.88 -3.78 -9.55
CA GLN A 34 11.72 -3.61 -8.37
C GLN A 34 12.54 -2.32 -8.46
N LYS A 35 12.80 -1.69 -7.33
CA LYS A 35 13.67 -0.54 -7.25
C LYS A 35 15.07 -0.96 -6.81
N ASN A 36 16.09 -0.68 -7.61
CA ASN A 36 17.46 -1.00 -7.24
C ASN A 36 18.05 0.03 -6.26
N LYS A 37 19.25 -0.26 -5.71
CA LYS A 37 19.96 0.65 -4.79
C LYS A 37 20.25 2.05 -5.37
N GLY A 38 20.32 2.17 -6.69
CA GLY A 38 20.51 3.45 -7.41
C GLY A 38 19.19 4.18 -7.73
N GLY A 39 18.06 3.72 -7.19
CA GLY A 39 16.76 4.35 -7.39
C GLY A 39 16.10 4.08 -8.74
N LYS A 40 16.67 3.23 -9.58
CA LYS A 40 16.11 2.89 -10.90
C LYS A 40 15.05 1.82 -10.78
N PHE A 41 13.95 1.99 -11.53
CA PHE A 41 12.87 1.01 -11.64
C PHE A 41 13.24 -0.06 -12.66
N MET A 42 13.37 -1.30 -12.18
CA MET A 42 13.69 -2.48 -12.97
C MET A 42 12.39 -3.21 -13.30
N HIS A 43 12.00 -3.22 -14.57
CA HIS A 43 10.82 -3.93 -15.04
C HIS A 43 11.19 -5.36 -15.42
N TYR A 44 10.59 -6.34 -14.76
CA TYR A 44 10.77 -7.77 -15.03
C TYR A 44 9.57 -8.31 -15.78
N GLY A 45 9.82 -9.23 -16.69
CA GLY A 45 8.73 -9.81 -17.46
C GLY A 45 9.23 -10.62 -18.64
N ARG A 46 8.37 -10.77 -19.66
CA ARG A 46 8.64 -11.57 -20.85
C ARG A 46 8.38 -10.76 -22.12
N LEU A 47 9.32 -10.83 -23.06
CA LEU A 47 9.09 -10.36 -24.42
C LEU A 47 8.15 -11.36 -25.13
N ALA A 48 6.93 -10.93 -25.37
CA ALA A 48 5.90 -11.76 -26.04
C ALA A 48 6.02 -11.67 -27.55
N GLN A 49 6.47 -10.54 -28.08
CA GLN A 49 6.62 -10.31 -29.52
C GLN A 49 7.73 -9.29 -29.80
N GLY A 50 8.42 -9.48 -30.92
CA GLY A 50 9.40 -8.53 -31.47
C GLY A 50 10.75 -8.55 -30.78
N VAL A 51 11.50 -7.46 -30.89
CA VAL A 51 12.82 -7.24 -30.28
C VAL A 51 12.88 -5.82 -29.73
N LEU A 52 13.39 -5.66 -28.52
CA LEU A 52 13.66 -4.36 -27.89
C LEU A 52 15.14 -4.01 -27.95
N HIS A 53 15.45 -2.76 -28.28
CA HIS A 53 16.79 -2.22 -28.27
C HIS A 53 16.90 -1.09 -27.26
N VAL A 54 18.09 -0.85 -26.79
CA VAL A 54 18.38 0.33 -25.97
C VAL A 54 18.21 1.59 -26.82
N GLY A 55 17.42 2.54 -26.33
CA GLY A 55 17.10 3.77 -27.06
C GLY A 55 15.77 3.75 -27.80
N ASP A 56 15.08 2.62 -27.82
CA ASP A 56 13.73 2.55 -28.40
C ASP A 56 12.74 3.41 -27.61
N THR A 57 11.87 4.11 -28.33
CA THR A 57 10.71 4.78 -27.73
C THR A 57 9.58 3.78 -27.56
N VAL A 58 9.08 3.67 -26.33
CA VAL A 58 8.06 2.68 -25.98
C VAL A 58 6.87 3.35 -25.27
N HIS A 59 5.71 2.72 -25.36
CA HIS A 59 4.54 3.05 -24.57
C HIS A 59 4.43 2.08 -23.39
N ALA A 60 4.41 2.61 -22.16
CA ALA A 60 4.30 1.85 -20.93
C ALA A 60 2.88 2.02 -20.34
N ALA A 61 2.17 0.92 -20.13
CA ALA A 61 0.82 0.89 -19.60
C ALA A 61 0.69 -0.11 -18.45
N ILE A 62 0.16 0.34 -17.31
CA ILE A 62 -0.13 -0.53 -16.18
C ILE A 62 -1.48 -1.21 -16.33
N ASP A 63 -1.65 -2.37 -15.69
CA ASP A 63 -2.94 -3.00 -15.48
C ASP A 63 -3.74 -2.19 -14.45
N MET A 64 -4.65 -1.35 -14.94
CA MET A 64 -5.44 -0.44 -14.12
C MET A 64 -6.41 -1.16 -13.19
N GLU A 65 -6.94 -2.32 -13.57
CA GLU A 65 -7.87 -3.07 -12.72
C GLU A 65 -7.12 -3.68 -11.53
N ARG A 66 -5.93 -4.24 -11.79
CA ARG A 66 -5.02 -4.69 -10.74
C ARG A 66 -4.59 -3.53 -9.82
N ARG A 67 -4.20 -2.38 -10.38
CA ARG A 67 -3.82 -1.18 -9.60
C ARG A 67 -4.97 -0.71 -8.69
N LYS A 68 -6.19 -0.62 -9.20
CA LYS A 68 -7.37 -0.23 -8.42
C LYS A 68 -7.66 -1.22 -7.28
N ALA A 69 -7.49 -2.52 -7.53
CA ALA A 69 -7.65 -3.54 -6.49
C ALA A 69 -6.62 -3.37 -5.38
N ILE A 70 -5.34 -3.18 -5.73
CA ILE A 70 -4.25 -2.89 -4.78
C ILE A 70 -4.51 -1.59 -4.00
N GLN A 71 -4.97 -0.52 -4.66
CA GLN A 71 -5.32 0.74 -4.02
C GLN A 71 -6.41 0.57 -2.95
N ARG A 72 -7.43 -0.24 -3.23
CA ARG A 72 -8.48 -0.58 -2.25
C ARG A 72 -7.88 -1.29 -1.04
N ALA A 73 -7.11 -2.34 -1.27
CA ALA A 73 -6.46 -3.11 -0.21
C ALA A 73 -5.50 -2.24 0.62
N HIS A 74 -4.70 -1.38 -0.03
CA HIS A 74 -3.75 -0.50 0.68
C HIS A 74 -4.46 0.55 1.52
N SER A 75 -5.51 1.18 0.99
CA SER A 75 -6.28 2.15 1.78
C SER A 75 -7.00 1.48 2.96
N THR A 76 -7.52 0.26 2.77
CA THR A 76 -8.09 -0.53 3.86
C THR A 76 -7.04 -0.87 4.93
N THR A 77 -5.77 -1.08 4.55
CA THR A 77 -4.69 -1.32 5.52
C THR A 77 -4.53 -0.16 6.50
N HIS A 78 -4.59 1.09 6.03
CA HIS A 78 -4.54 2.28 6.89
C HIS A 78 -5.77 2.39 7.81
N LEU A 79 -6.96 2.10 7.28
CA LEU A 79 -8.17 2.06 8.11
C LEU A 79 -8.07 0.99 9.18
N LEU A 80 -7.51 -0.17 8.84
CA LEU A 80 -7.30 -1.28 9.78
C LEU A 80 -6.31 -0.92 10.89
N ASP A 81 -5.16 -0.31 10.57
CA ASP A 81 -4.18 0.13 11.58
C ASP A 81 -4.81 1.12 12.56
N ALA A 82 -5.54 2.11 12.05
CA ALA A 82 -6.23 3.09 12.89
C ALA A 82 -7.32 2.45 13.76
N ALA A 83 -8.10 1.52 13.22
CA ALA A 83 -9.15 0.81 13.96
C ALA A 83 -8.57 -0.10 15.05
N LEU A 84 -7.48 -0.83 14.76
CA LEU A 84 -6.78 -1.65 15.75
C LEU A 84 -6.27 -0.82 16.93
N LYS A 85 -5.67 0.35 16.67
CA LYS A 85 -5.23 1.27 17.73
C LYS A 85 -6.40 1.81 18.57
N LYS A 86 -7.54 2.10 17.94
CA LYS A 86 -8.74 2.56 18.65
C LYS A 86 -9.35 1.50 19.57
N VAL A 87 -9.32 0.24 19.18
CA VAL A 87 -9.92 -0.87 19.94
C VAL A 87 -8.95 -1.46 20.96
N LEU A 88 -7.70 -1.70 20.54
CA LEU A 88 -6.72 -2.41 21.36
C LEU A 88 -5.78 -1.47 22.13
N GLY A 89 -5.62 -0.23 21.68
CA GLY A 89 -4.79 0.79 22.32
C GLY A 89 -3.53 1.17 21.54
N ASP A 90 -2.87 2.24 21.99
CA ASP A 90 -1.73 2.88 21.32
C ASP A 90 -0.45 2.03 21.28
N HIS A 91 -0.39 0.92 22.01
CA HIS A 91 0.72 -0.02 21.99
C HIS A 91 0.75 -0.88 20.71
N VAL A 92 -0.32 -0.85 19.93
CA VAL A 92 -0.37 -1.54 18.65
C VAL A 92 0.54 -0.85 17.64
N HIS A 93 1.53 -1.57 17.16
CA HIS A 93 2.44 -1.10 16.12
C HIS A 93 2.52 -2.11 14.99
N GLN A 94 2.55 -1.60 13.76
CA GLN A 94 2.76 -2.44 12.59
C GLN A 94 4.12 -3.17 12.68
N ALA A 95 4.09 -4.50 12.55
CA ALA A 95 5.27 -5.36 12.47
C ALA A 95 5.58 -5.77 11.03
N GLY A 96 4.57 -5.77 10.16
CA GLY A 96 4.69 -6.08 8.74
C GLY A 96 3.37 -5.86 8.01
N SER A 97 3.42 -5.80 6.68
CA SER A 97 2.23 -5.78 5.84
C SER A 97 2.51 -6.43 4.49
N LEU A 98 1.45 -6.96 3.88
CA LEU A 98 1.44 -7.40 2.49
C LEU A 98 0.13 -6.96 1.88
N VAL A 99 0.22 -6.20 0.79
CA VAL A 99 -0.93 -5.63 0.09
C VAL A 99 -0.95 -6.17 -1.34
N GLU A 100 -1.93 -7.02 -1.60
CA GLU A 100 -2.15 -7.72 -2.87
C GLU A 100 -3.51 -7.31 -3.48
N PRO A 101 -3.81 -7.65 -4.74
CA PRO A 101 -5.08 -7.24 -5.37
C PRO A 101 -6.33 -7.83 -4.71
N ASP A 102 -6.23 -9.02 -4.15
CA ASP A 102 -7.35 -9.83 -3.63
C ASP A 102 -7.39 -9.89 -2.10
N ARG A 103 -6.33 -9.48 -1.43
CA ARG A 103 -6.22 -9.50 0.04
C ARG A 103 -5.17 -8.52 0.55
N LEU A 104 -5.25 -8.27 1.85
CA LEU A 104 -4.16 -7.67 2.61
C LEU A 104 -3.80 -8.56 3.80
N ARG A 105 -2.54 -8.50 4.24
CA ARG A 105 -2.10 -9.03 5.53
C ARG A 105 -1.50 -7.87 6.32
N PHE A 106 -1.87 -7.78 7.59
CA PHE A 106 -1.35 -6.79 8.50
C PHE A 106 -0.85 -7.48 9.76
N ASP A 107 0.45 -7.47 9.98
CA ASP A 107 1.09 -8.04 11.15
C ASP A 107 1.34 -6.91 12.16
N PHE A 108 0.97 -7.10 13.40
CA PHE A 108 1.09 -6.07 14.44
C PHE A 108 1.44 -6.67 15.79
N THR A 109 1.95 -5.80 16.68
CA THR A 109 2.29 -6.17 18.06
C THR A 109 1.07 -6.06 18.96
N HIS A 110 0.80 -7.10 19.74
CA HIS A 110 -0.22 -7.11 20.80
C HIS A 110 0.17 -8.10 21.89
N PHE A 111 -0.36 -7.93 23.11
CA PHE A 111 0.04 -8.73 24.28
C PHE A 111 -0.63 -10.10 24.33
N GLU A 112 -1.79 -10.24 23.70
CA GLU A 112 -2.61 -11.44 23.73
C GLU A 112 -3.35 -11.65 22.39
N ALA A 113 -3.99 -12.80 22.22
CA ALA A 113 -4.82 -13.04 21.04
C ALA A 113 -6.05 -12.13 21.07
N ILE A 114 -6.38 -11.53 19.91
CA ILE A 114 -7.59 -10.72 19.76
C ILE A 114 -8.81 -11.60 20.00
N SER A 115 -9.72 -11.14 20.86
CA SER A 115 -11.00 -11.80 21.07
C SER A 115 -11.92 -11.63 19.86
N PRO A 116 -12.89 -12.54 19.65
CA PRO A 116 -13.89 -12.39 18.59
C PRO A 116 -14.68 -11.08 18.65
N GLU A 117 -14.91 -10.56 19.86
CA GLU A 117 -15.61 -9.30 20.07
C GLU A 117 -14.76 -8.10 19.63
N GLU A 118 -13.49 -8.05 19.99
CA GLU A 118 -12.56 -7.01 19.55
C GLU A 118 -12.38 -7.05 18.03
N LEU A 119 -12.25 -8.25 17.43
CA LEU A 119 -12.15 -8.40 15.99
C LEU A 119 -13.39 -7.83 15.27
N ARG A 120 -14.58 -8.10 15.81
CA ARG A 120 -15.84 -7.56 15.29
C ARG A 120 -15.88 -6.02 15.40
N GLN A 121 -15.45 -5.46 16.53
CA GLN A 121 -15.38 -3.99 16.71
C GLN A 121 -14.41 -3.34 15.74
N VAL A 122 -13.26 -3.95 15.50
CA VAL A 122 -12.28 -3.46 14.49
C VAL A 122 -12.91 -3.50 13.10
N GLU A 123 -13.57 -4.61 12.74
CA GLU A 123 -14.22 -4.76 11.42
C GLU A 123 -15.35 -3.72 11.23
N GLU A 124 -16.18 -3.50 12.25
CA GLU A 124 -17.21 -2.46 12.25
C GLU A 124 -16.62 -1.07 12.03
N LEU A 125 -15.58 -0.68 12.78
CA LEU A 125 -14.93 0.62 12.64
C LEU A 125 -14.34 0.85 11.24
N VAL A 126 -13.72 -0.18 10.66
CA VAL A 126 -13.20 -0.10 9.28
C VAL A 126 -14.34 0.11 8.30
N ASN A 127 -15.42 -0.67 8.40
CA ASN A 127 -16.56 -0.55 7.51
C ASN A 127 -17.33 0.76 7.70
N ASP A 128 -17.43 1.29 8.91
CA ASP A 128 -18.00 2.62 9.17
C ASP A 128 -17.17 3.71 8.47
N ALA A 129 -15.84 3.67 8.57
CA ALA A 129 -14.96 4.62 7.87
C ALA A 129 -15.06 4.51 6.33
N VAL A 130 -15.35 3.30 5.81
CA VAL A 130 -15.66 3.11 4.38
C VAL A 130 -17.00 3.77 4.03
N LEU A 131 -18.03 3.56 4.83
CA LEU A 131 -19.38 4.11 4.60
C LEU A 131 -19.42 5.65 4.73
N GLU A 132 -18.64 6.23 5.63
CA GLU A 132 -18.50 7.69 5.78
C GLU A 132 -17.91 8.36 4.53
N GLY A 133 -17.13 7.63 3.74
CA GLY A 133 -16.63 8.16 2.47
C GLY A 133 -15.64 9.30 2.65
N TYR A 134 -14.69 9.17 3.56
CA TYR A 134 -13.65 10.20 3.77
C TYR A 134 -12.83 10.44 2.51
N PRO A 135 -12.55 11.70 2.16
CA PRO A 135 -11.57 12.00 1.13
C PRO A 135 -10.19 11.49 1.54
N VAL A 136 -9.46 10.90 0.61
CA VAL A 136 -8.09 10.45 0.81
C VAL A 136 -7.15 11.45 0.18
N VAL A 137 -6.48 12.23 1.02
CA VAL A 137 -5.59 13.31 0.60
C VAL A 137 -4.15 12.84 0.71
N THR A 138 -3.36 13.13 -0.31
CA THR A 138 -1.92 12.82 -0.33
C THR A 138 -1.13 14.09 -0.52
N GLU A 139 -0.21 14.35 0.39
CA GLU A 139 0.67 15.53 0.37
C GLU A 139 2.13 15.11 0.56
N VAL A 140 3.05 15.89 -0.02
CA VAL A 140 4.48 15.79 0.27
C VAL A 140 4.85 16.98 1.14
N LEU A 141 5.26 16.74 2.36
CA LEU A 141 5.51 17.75 3.38
C LEU A 141 6.92 17.61 3.96
N PRO A 142 7.52 18.70 4.47
CA PRO A 142 8.66 18.60 5.39
C PRO A 142 8.30 17.70 6.57
N ILE A 143 9.24 16.85 7.01
CA ILE A 143 8.97 15.86 8.07
C ILE A 143 8.45 16.48 9.36
N GLU A 144 8.92 17.68 9.71
CA GLU A 144 8.46 18.38 10.91
C GLU A 144 7.01 18.90 10.80
N GLU A 145 6.57 19.25 9.60
CA GLU A 145 5.17 19.61 9.36
C GLU A 145 4.26 18.38 9.41
N ALA A 146 4.71 17.28 8.82
CA ALA A 146 3.99 16.01 8.85
C ALA A 146 3.80 15.50 10.30
N LYS A 147 4.80 15.60 11.14
CA LYS A 147 4.71 15.28 12.58
C LYS A 147 3.72 16.18 13.32
N LYS A 148 3.65 17.48 12.99
CA LYS A 148 2.67 18.40 13.59
C LYS A 148 1.23 18.05 13.23
N LYS A 149 1.00 17.45 12.05
CA LYS A 149 -0.31 16.90 11.67
C LYS A 149 -0.68 15.62 12.44
N GLY A 150 0.21 15.09 13.29
CA GLY A 150 0.00 13.83 13.99
C GLY A 150 0.24 12.59 13.11
N ALA A 151 0.92 12.77 11.97
CA ALA A 151 1.17 11.66 11.06
C ALA A 151 2.07 10.59 11.68
N VAL A 152 1.61 9.35 11.65
CA VAL A 152 2.32 8.20 12.20
C VAL A 152 3.36 7.71 11.19
N ALA A 153 4.61 7.57 11.65
CA ALA A 153 5.69 7.00 10.88
C ALA A 153 5.80 5.48 11.14
N MET A 154 6.14 4.71 10.12
CA MET A 154 6.43 3.27 10.31
C MET A 154 7.69 3.11 11.17
N PHE A 155 7.63 2.18 12.12
CA PHE A 155 8.73 1.94 13.03
C PHE A 155 9.97 1.40 12.29
N GLY A 156 11.13 2.01 12.54
CA GLY A 156 12.41 1.56 12.00
C GLY A 156 12.76 2.07 10.59
N GLU A 157 11.89 2.84 9.93
CA GLU A 157 12.22 3.46 8.64
C GLU A 157 12.98 4.78 8.81
N LYS A 158 13.93 5.01 7.92
CA LYS A 158 14.65 6.29 7.82
C LYS A 158 14.00 7.15 6.75
N TYR A 159 13.46 8.27 7.16
CA TYR A 159 12.83 9.23 6.27
C TYR A 159 13.82 10.36 5.91
N GLY A 160 13.66 10.91 4.69
CA GLY A 160 14.40 12.09 4.25
C GLY A 160 13.84 13.39 4.86
N GLU A 161 14.27 14.53 4.33
CA GLU A 161 13.79 15.86 4.75
C GLU A 161 12.30 16.07 4.46
N THR A 162 11.80 15.42 3.41
CA THR A 162 10.38 15.44 3.03
C THR A 162 9.80 14.03 3.04
N VAL A 163 8.53 13.92 3.42
CA VAL A 163 7.77 12.68 3.50
C VAL A 163 6.43 12.82 2.78
N ARG A 164 5.96 11.72 2.24
CA ARG A 164 4.62 11.62 1.67
C ARG A 164 3.66 11.19 2.78
N VAL A 165 2.64 12.01 3.03
CA VAL A 165 1.58 11.78 4.03
C VAL A 165 0.31 11.42 3.30
N VAL A 166 -0.37 10.38 3.77
CA VAL A 166 -1.71 9.98 3.35
C VAL A 166 -2.65 10.24 4.52
N GLU A 167 -3.68 11.04 4.27
CA GLU A 167 -4.67 11.48 5.26
C GLU A 167 -6.08 11.01 4.82
N MET A 168 -6.78 10.36 5.73
CA MET A 168 -8.17 9.92 5.58
C MET A 168 -9.00 10.59 6.69
N SER A 169 -9.24 11.90 6.54
CA SER A 169 -9.78 12.75 7.60
C SER A 169 -8.91 12.64 8.88
N ASP A 170 -9.52 12.78 10.04
CA ASP A 170 -8.93 12.53 11.36
C ASP A 170 -8.88 11.04 11.74
N PHE A 171 -9.40 10.16 10.89
CA PHE A 171 -9.43 8.73 11.15
C PHE A 171 -8.06 8.07 11.04
N SER A 172 -7.29 8.41 9.99
CA SER A 172 -5.92 7.91 9.77
C SER A 172 -5.05 8.98 9.09
N VAL A 173 -3.87 9.25 9.64
CA VAL A 173 -2.85 10.14 9.07
C VAL A 173 -1.49 9.44 9.18
N GLU A 174 -0.90 9.02 8.06
CA GLU A 174 0.29 8.17 8.08
C GLU A 174 1.30 8.53 6.98
N PHE A 175 2.58 8.26 7.26
CA PHE A 175 3.61 8.29 6.22
C PHE A 175 3.47 7.08 5.31
N CYS A 176 3.22 7.31 4.03
CA CYS A 176 3.04 6.22 3.08
C CYS A 176 3.45 6.57 1.65
N GLY A 177 4.30 5.73 1.06
CA GLY A 177 4.72 5.84 -0.34
C GLY A 177 3.84 5.08 -1.34
N GLY A 178 2.85 4.34 -0.86
CA GLY A 178 2.00 3.47 -1.68
C GLY A 178 0.91 4.18 -2.49
N THR A 179 0.09 3.39 -3.15
CA THR A 179 -1.02 3.90 -3.97
C THR A 179 -2.35 3.71 -3.26
N HIS A 180 -3.24 4.70 -3.33
CA HIS A 180 -4.50 4.74 -2.58
C HIS A 180 -5.68 5.10 -3.46
N VAL A 181 -6.88 4.77 -2.99
CA VAL A 181 -8.12 5.34 -3.51
C VAL A 181 -8.19 6.84 -3.15
N ASP A 182 -9.02 7.60 -3.83
CA ASP A 182 -9.25 9.03 -3.56
C ASP A 182 -10.37 9.27 -2.53
N ASN A 183 -11.12 8.21 -2.19
CA ASN A 183 -12.21 8.24 -1.20
C ASN A 183 -12.36 6.85 -0.58
N THR A 184 -12.55 6.78 0.75
CA THR A 184 -12.63 5.51 1.49
C THR A 184 -13.82 4.64 1.07
N ALA A 185 -14.93 5.22 0.58
CA ALA A 185 -16.06 4.46 0.06
C ALA A 185 -15.69 3.54 -1.12
N LYS A 186 -14.61 3.85 -1.85
CA LYS A 186 -14.11 3.02 -2.96
C LYS A 186 -13.38 1.76 -2.48
N ALA A 187 -13.05 1.66 -1.20
CA ALA A 187 -12.42 0.46 -0.62
C ALA A 187 -13.37 -0.75 -0.68
N GLY A 188 -14.67 -0.51 -0.51
CA GLY A 188 -15.68 -1.57 -0.43
C GLY A 188 -15.68 -2.28 0.94
N PRO A 189 -16.53 -3.29 1.14
CA PRO A 189 -16.67 -3.97 2.42
C PRO A 189 -15.39 -4.72 2.78
N CYS A 190 -15.02 -4.64 4.07
CA CYS A 190 -13.88 -5.34 4.64
C CYS A 190 -14.37 -6.50 5.51
N LEU A 191 -13.76 -7.67 5.34
CA LEU A 191 -13.93 -8.83 6.21
C LEU A 191 -12.59 -9.17 6.85
N LEU A 192 -12.59 -9.37 8.18
CA LEU A 192 -11.37 -9.63 8.93
C LEU A 192 -11.28 -11.08 9.40
N TYR A 193 -10.11 -11.66 9.25
CA TYR A 193 -9.73 -12.94 9.83
C TYR A 193 -8.45 -12.76 10.62
N THR A 194 -8.34 -13.38 11.79
CA THR A 194 -7.10 -13.38 12.57
C THR A 194 -6.55 -14.79 12.71
N SER A 195 -5.22 -14.89 12.77
CA SER A 195 -4.53 -16.12 13.17
C SER A 195 -3.35 -15.75 14.08
N PRO A 196 -3.08 -16.53 15.15
CA PRO A 196 -1.90 -16.30 15.95
C PRO A 196 -0.63 -16.48 15.09
N SER A 197 0.38 -15.63 15.35
CA SER A 197 1.68 -15.78 14.71
C SER A 197 2.36 -17.07 15.21
N PRO A 198 3.11 -17.81 14.36
CA PRO A 198 3.92 -18.94 14.81
C PRO A 198 4.96 -18.58 15.89
N ARG A 199 5.25 -17.30 16.11
CA ARG A 199 6.14 -16.81 17.16
C ARG A 199 5.48 -16.72 18.54
N ASP A 200 4.14 -16.78 18.59
CA ASP A 200 3.35 -16.70 19.82
C ASP A 200 3.12 -18.08 20.44
N CYS A 201 3.66 -19.14 19.84
CA CYS A 201 3.54 -20.53 20.27
C CYS A 201 4.79 -21.07 20.99
N SER A 202 5.61 -20.19 21.62
CA SER A 202 6.82 -20.58 22.36
C SER A 202 6.69 -20.37 23.85
#